data_9e78f1ce1df4db4f7570602fc4c7f3fd
#
_entry.id   9e78f1ce1df4db4f7570602fc4c7f3fd
#
_cell.length_a   1.000
_cell.length_b   1.000
_cell.length_c   1.000
_cell.angle_alpha   90.00
_cell.angle_beta   90.00
_cell.angle_gamma   90.00
#
_symmetry.space_group_name_H-M   'P 1'
#
loop_
_entity.id
_entity.type
_entity.pdbx_description
1 polymer ?
#
loop_
_entity_poly.entity_id
_entity_poly.type
_entity_poly.pdbx_seq_one_letter_code
_entity_poly.pdbx_strand_id
1 'polypeptide(L)'
;MFTSVIAEAQCKTFAKRDCLPLLGPYIHDGNYHAAQLVAGEEAEMYKTFYSDMDYRVVVCGEENLQNIEFLVMDANRNVLYSNKENGYNKTWDFKLQSSQQLKLVIRVSSPTSKSGGVPPSGCVAIMFGFNAKK
;
A
#
# COMPACT_ATOMS: atom_id res chain seq x y z
N MET A 1 -6.12 21.28 -16.86
CA MET A 1 -5.16 20.45 -16.86
C MET A 1 -4.20 20.38 -15.78
N PHE A 2 -4.32 20.97 -14.67
CA PHE A 2 -3.35 20.87 -13.61
C PHE A 2 -3.82 20.07 -12.46
N THR A 3 -4.94 19.42 -12.60
CA THR A 3 -5.57 18.74 -11.48
C THR A 3 -4.77 17.53 -11.02
N SER A 4 -4.09 16.85 -11.94
CA SER A 4 -3.35 15.65 -11.53
C SER A 4 -2.20 15.99 -10.60
N VAL A 5 -1.53 17.12 -10.82
CA VAL A 5 -0.44 17.52 -9.94
C VAL A 5 -0.97 17.82 -8.54
N ILE A 6 -2.10 18.50 -8.47
CA ILE A 6 -2.70 18.84 -7.18
C ILE A 6 -3.12 17.57 -6.44
N ALA A 7 -3.71 16.61 -7.16
CA ALA A 7 -4.15 15.37 -6.55
C ALA A 7 -2.98 14.58 -5.99
N GLU A 8 -1.86 14.55 -6.71
CA GLU A 8 -0.69 13.85 -6.23
C GLU A 8 -0.13 14.50 -4.98
N ALA A 9 -0.12 15.84 -4.95
CA ALA A 9 0.37 16.53 -3.77
C ALA A 9 -0.51 16.25 -2.56
N GLN A 10 -1.82 16.19 -2.76
CA GLN A 10 -2.72 15.90 -1.66
C GLN A 10 -2.53 14.49 -1.14
N CYS A 11 -2.30 13.54 -2.03
CA CYS A 11 -2.09 12.17 -1.59
C CYS A 11 -0.77 12.01 -0.87
N LYS A 12 0.24 12.74 -1.27
CA LYS A 12 1.51 12.69 -0.56
C LYS A 12 1.35 13.25 0.87
N THR A 13 0.61 14.33 1.02
CA THR A 13 0.34 14.89 2.33
C THR A 13 -0.42 13.89 3.20
N PHE A 14 -1.42 13.24 2.61
CA PHE A 14 -2.15 12.19 3.29
C PHE A 14 -1.21 11.08 3.76
N ALA A 15 -0.30 10.66 2.88
CA ALA A 15 0.63 9.58 3.23
C ALA A 15 1.52 9.96 4.40
N LYS A 16 2.00 11.19 4.42
CA LYS A 16 2.83 11.64 5.52
C LYS A 16 2.07 11.70 6.83
N ARG A 17 0.82 12.13 6.77
CA ARG A 17 0.04 12.30 7.98
C ARG A 17 -0.47 10.98 8.54
N ASP A 18 -1.00 10.12 7.66
CA ASP A 18 -1.73 8.94 8.12
C ASP A 18 -0.97 7.64 7.98
N CYS A 19 -0.05 7.55 7.03
CA CYS A 19 0.68 6.30 6.78
C CYS A 19 2.04 6.27 7.43
N LEU A 20 2.78 7.36 7.31
CA LEU A 20 4.15 7.39 7.80
C LEU A 20 4.27 7.00 9.27
N PRO A 21 3.37 7.46 10.17
CA PRO A 21 3.50 7.05 11.57
C PRO A 21 3.36 5.56 11.80
N LEU A 22 2.71 4.84 10.89
CA LEU A 22 2.51 3.41 11.07
C LEU A 22 3.79 2.61 10.84
N LEU A 23 4.81 3.23 10.27
CA LEU A 23 6.11 2.56 10.16
C LEU A 23 6.77 2.35 11.51
N GLY A 24 6.37 3.14 12.52
CA GLY A 24 6.91 2.96 13.86
C GLY A 24 8.41 3.12 13.88
N PRO A 25 9.14 2.13 14.40
CA PRO A 25 10.60 2.28 14.50
C PRO A 25 11.36 1.98 13.21
N TYR A 26 10.64 1.59 12.15
CA TYR A 26 11.31 1.30 10.89
C TYR A 26 11.70 2.58 10.19
N ILE A 27 12.79 2.55 9.44
CA ILE A 27 13.28 3.71 8.72
C ILE A 27 12.58 3.77 7.38
N HIS A 28 11.95 4.91 7.09
CA HIS A 28 11.27 5.11 5.82
C HIS A 28 12.29 5.16 4.69
N ASP A 29 11.97 4.53 3.57
CA ASP A 29 12.91 4.46 2.45
C ASP A 29 12.96 5.75 1.63
N GLY A 30 12.16 6.75 1.99
CA GLY A 30 12.19 8.04 1.32
C GLY A 30 11.25 8.18 0.15
N ASN A 31 10.57 7.12 -0.22
CA ASN A 31 9.67 7.15 -1.38
C ASN A 31 8.22 7.16 -0.93
N TYR A 32 7.45 8.04 -1.54
CA TYR A 32 6.01 8.15 -1.27
C TYR A 32 5.27 7.64 -2.49
N HIS A 33 4.64 6.49 -2.35
CA HIS A 33 3.82 5.91 -3.41
C HIS A 33 2.38 6.16 -3.05
N ALA A 34 1.81 7.21 -3.61
CA ALA A 34 0.46 7.60 -3.28
C ALA A 34 -0.26 8.07 -4.53
N ALA A 35 -1.53 7.70 -4.64
CA ALA A 35 -2.33 8.07 -5.81
C ALA A 35 -3.79 8.01 -5.43
N GLN A 36 -4.62 8.68 -6.22
CA GLN A 36 -6.05 8.55 -6.05
C GLN A 36 -6.55 7.34 -6.80
N LEU A 37 -7.34 6.54 -6.12
CA LEU A 37 -7.98 5.37 -6.72
C LEU A 37 -9.48 5.46 -6.53
N VAL A 38 -10.21 4.94 -7.49
CA VAL A 38 -11.65 4.83 -7.42
C VAL A 38 -12.00 3.43 -6.95
N ALA A 39 -13.07 3.31 -6.17
CA ALA A 39 -13.50 2.00 -5.70
C ALA A 39 -13.63 1.04 -6.87
N GLY A 40 -13.09 -0.14 -6.72
CA GLY A 40 -13.05 -1.14 -7.79
C GLY A 40 -11.76 -1.14 -8.58
N GLU A 41 -10.93 -0.12 -8.41
CA GLU A 41 -9.65 -0.07 -9.12
C GLU A 41 -8.57 -0.84 -8.38
N GLU A 42 -7.53 -1.15 -9.13
CA GLU A 42 -6.41 -1.89 -8.60
C GLU A 42 -5.12 -1.24 -9.10
N ALA A 43 -4.09 -1.27 -8.27
CA ALA A 43 -2.78 -0.74 -8.63
C ALA A 43 -1.73 -1.79 -8.32
N GLU A 44 -0.64 -1.77 -9.08
CA GLU A 44 0.45 -2.71 -8.92
C GLU A 44 1.76 -1.98 -8.89
N MET A 45 2.73 -2.57 -8.18
CA MET A 45 4.09 -2.09 -8.26
C MET A 45 5.04 -3.23 -7.96
N TYR A 46 6.26 -3.08 -8.43
CA TYR A 46 7.33 -4.03 -8.15
C TYR A 46 8.37 -3.33 -7.30
N LYS A 47 8.93 -4.07 -6.36
CA LYS A 47 9.98 -3.52 -5.52
C LYS A 47 10.94 -4.63 -5.14
N THR A 48 12.22 -4.30 -5.15
CA THR A 48 13.26 -5.25 -4.73
C THR A 48 13.49 -5.12 -3.23
N PHE A 49 13.49 -6.26 -2.56
CA PHE A 49 13.79 -6.34 -1.15
C PHE A 49 15.01 -7.21 -0.96
N TYR A 50 15.85 -6.82 -0.01
CA TYR A 50 17.12 -7.47 0.19
C TYR A 50 17.07 -8.38 1.40
N SER A 51 17.86 -9.45 1.34
CA SER A 51 17.92 -10.40 2.44
C SER A 51 18.56 -9.75 3.67
N ASP A 52 18.27 -10.34 4.82
CA ASP A 52 18.89 -9.95 6.10
C ASP A 52 18.47 -8.58 6.60
N MET A 53 17.36 -8.07 6.10
CA MET A 53 16.77 -6.84 6.62
C MET A 53 15.34 -7.13 7.01
N ASP A 54 14.91 -6.47 8.08
CA ASP A 54 13.50 -6.51 8.45
C ASP A 54 12.79 -5.41 7.72
N TYR A 55 11.63 -5.72 7.15
CA TYR A 55 10.85 -4.74 6.41
C TYR A 55 9.45 -4.62 6.98
N ARG A 56 8.89 -3.44 6.85
CA ARG A 56 7.47 -3.23 7.11
C ARG A 56 6.85 -2.54 5.91
N VAL A 57 5.76 -3.10 5.44
CA VAL A 57 4.93 -2.48 4.39
C VAL A 57 3.70 -1.93 5.06
N VAL A 58 3.35 -0.68 4.75
CA VAL A 58 2.15 -0.04 5.27
C VAL A 58 1.30 0.40 4.09
N VAL A 59 0.03 0.05 4.12
CA VAL A 59 -0.93 0.45 3.09
C VAL A 59 -2.08 1.18 3.78
N CYS A 60 -2.34 2.40 3.34
CA CYS A 60 -3.37 3.24 3.93
C CYS A 60 -4.30 3.77 2.86
N GLY A 61 -5.56 3.95 3.20
CA GLY A 61 -6.52 4.60 2.32
C GLY A 61 -7.34 5.60 3.11
N GLU A 62 -7.89 6.57 2.41
CA GLU A 62 -8.76 7.53 3.06
C GLU A 62 -10.04 6.86 3.55
N GLU A 63 -10.70 7.51 4.50
CA GLU A 63 -11.80 6.88 5.22
C GLU A 63 -12.98 6.51 4.32
N ASN A 64 -13.15 7.25 3.23
CA ASN A 64 -14.26 6.93 2.33
C ASN A 64 -14.01 5.69 1.48
N LEU A 65 -12.80 5.13 1.54
CA LEU A 65 -12.48 3.88 0.87
C LEU A 65 -12.42 2.79 1.93
N GLN A 66 -13.12 1.69 1.70
CA GLN A 66 -13.20 0.63 2.68
C GLN A 66 -12.55 -0.63 2.15
N ASN A 67 -12.03 -1.41 3.09
CA ASN A 67 -11.50 -2.73 2.76
C ASN A 67 -10.44 -2.66 1.67
N ILE A 68 -9.40 -1.88 1.95
CA ILE A 68 -8.25 -1.82 1.06
C ILE A 68 -7.50 -3.13 1.20
N GLU A 69 -7.44 -3.87 0.11
CA GLU A 69 -6.76 -5.16 0.09
C GLU A 69 -5.38 -4.99 -0.49
N PHE A 70 -4.37 -5.60 0.13
CA PHE A 70 -3.09 -5.68 -0.54
C PHE A 70 -2.54 -7.09 -0.49
N LEU A 71 -1.88 -7.45 -1.58
CA LEU A 71 -1.29 -8.76 -1.78
C LEU A 71 0.18 -8.58 -2.10
N VAL A 72 1.00 -9.47 -1.60
CA VAL A 72 2.41 -9.49 -1.94
C VAL A 72 2.71 -10.84 -2.59
N MET A 73 3.30 -10.80 -3.77
CA MET A 73 3.57 -12.00 -4.53
C MET A 73 5.03 -12.06 -4.95
N ASP A 74 5.57 -13.27 -5.09
CA ASP A 74 6.91 -13.42 -5.60
C ASP A 74 6.89 -13.53 -7.13
N ALA A 75 8.06 -13.75 -7.72
CA ALA A 75 8.18 -13.82 -9.17
C ALA A 75 7.43 -15.01 -9.77
N ASN A 76 7.17 -16.03 -8.98
CA ASN A 76 6.43 -17.19 -9.42
C ASN A 76 4.95 -17.11 -9.15
N ARG A 77 4.48 -15.90 -8.77
CA ARG A 77 3.08 -15.63 -8.49
C ARG A 77 2.55 -16.33 -7.24
N ASN A 78 3.44 -16.75 -6.38
CA ASN A 78 3.01 -17.25 -5.08
C ASN A 78 2.64 -16.09 -4.19
N VAL A 79 1.47 -16.15 -3.56
CA VAL A 79 1.03 -15.11 -2.65
C VAL A 79 1.75 -15.31 -1.32
N LEU A 80 2.56 -14.33 -0.96
CA LEU A 80 3.29 -14.39 0.30
C LEU A 80 2.45 -13.81 1.43
N TYR A 81 1.58 -12.87 1.13
CA TYR A 81 0.76 -12.24 2.14
C TYR A 81 -0.48 -11.63 1.51
N SER A 82 -1.60 -11.73 2.21
CA SER A 82 -2.85 -11.08 1.85
C SER A 82 -3.48 -10.55 3.12
N ASN A 83 -3.69 -9.23 3.16
CA ASN A 83 -4.30 -8.65 4.35
C ASN A 83 -5.79 -8.98 4.45
N LYS A 84 -6.42 -9.36 3.35
CA LYS A 84 -7.83 -9.72 3.37
C LYS A 84 -8.08 -10.86 4.33
N GLU A 85 -7.15 -11.79 4.43
CA GLU A 85 -7.29 -12.92 5.32
C GLU A 85 -6.87 -12.59 6.74
N ASN A 86 -6.44 -11.36 6.97
CA ASN A 86 -5.97 -10.92 8.26
C ASN A 86 -6.71 -9.68 8.74
N GLY A 87 -8.00 -9.57 8.39
CA GLY A 87 -8.82 -8.48 8.88
C GLY A 87 -8.55 -7.14 8.24
N TYR A 88 -7.98 -7.15 7.04
CA TYR A 88 -7.66 -5.92 6.31
C TYR A 88 -6.71 -5.02 7.11
N ASN A 89 -5.76 -5.63 7.80
CA ASN A 89 -4.78 -4.84 8.54
C ASN A 89 -3.92 -4.05 7.57
N LYS A 90 -3.28 -3.02 8.08
CA LYS A 90 -2.57 -2.07 7.23
C LYS A 90 -1.08 -2.33 7.14
N THR A 91 -0.55 -3.22 7.95
CA THR A 91 0.89 -3.43 8.00
C THR A 91 1.23 -4.89 7.84
N TRP A 92 2.39 -5.15 7.27
CA TRP A 92 2.95 -6.48 7.20
C TRP A 92 4.46 -6.39 7.38
N ASP A 93 4.96 -7.12 8.35
CA ASP A 93 6.39 -7.16 8.66
C ASP A 93 6.95 -8.47 8.16
N PHE A 94 8.12 -8.40 7.52
CA PHE A 94 8.68 -9.60 6.95
C PHE A 94 10.19 -9.49 6.79
N LYS A 95 10.81 -10.62 6.57
CA LYS A 95 12.23 -10.74 6.31
C LYS A 95 12.42 -11.84 5.29
N LEU A 96 13.24 -11.56 4.28
CA LEU A 96 13.47 -12.54 3.23
C LEU A 96 14.79 -13.25 3.44
N GLN A 97 14.83 -14.52 3.08
CA GLN A 97 16.07 -15.29 3.15
C GLN A 97 16.97 -15.01 1.98
N SER A 98 16.40 -14.58 0.85
CA SER A 98 17.19 -14.19 -0.30
C SER A 98 16.58 -12.93 -0.89
N SER A 99 17.44 -12.09 -1.44
CA SER A 99 16.98 -10.86 -2.06
C SER A 99 16.17 -11.20 -3.30
N GLN A 100 15.04 -10.50 -3.47
CA GLN A 100 14.18 -10.76 -4.62
C GLN A 100 13.26 -9.60 -4.87
N GLN A 101 12.73 -9.55 -6.07
CA GLN A 101 11.74 -8.56 -6.43
C GLN A 101 10.36 -9.13 -6.15
N LEU A 102 9.55 -8.35 -5.47
CA LEU A 102 8.19 -8.74 -5.15
C LEU A 102 7.22 -7.83 -5.87
N LYS A 103 6.05 -8.36 -6.14
CA LYS A 103 4.96 -7.62 -6.75
C LYS A 103 3.94 -7.32 -5.68
N LEU A 104 3.56 -6.04 -5.57
CA LEU A 104 2.56 -5.62 -4.62
C LEU A 104 1.33 -5.17 -5.39
N VAL A 105 0.17 -5.68 -4.99
CA VAL A 105 -1.10 -5.38 -5.63
C VAL A 105 -2.00 -4.78 -4.58
N ILE A 106 -2.61 -3.65 -4.91
CA ILE A 106 -3.54 -2.97 -4.02
C ILE A 106 -4.87 -2.90 -4.72
N ARG A 107 -5.93 -3.34 -4.05
CA ARG A 107 -7.28 -3.32 -4.61
C ARG A 107 -8.20 -2.57 -3.69
N VAL A 108 -9.00 -1.70 -4.27
CA VAL A 108 -10.01 -0.97 -3.52
C VAL A 108 -11.34 -1.66 -3.78
N SER A 109 -11.99 -2.12 -2.72
CA SER A 109 -13.24 -2.86 -2.85
C SER A 109 -14.32 -2.00 -3.49
N SER A 110 -15.11 -2.63 -4.35
CA SER A 110 -16.27 -1.96 -4.90
C SER A 110 -17.36 -1.94 -3.86
N PRO A 111 -18.11 -0.83 -3.77
CA PRO A 111 -19.25 -0.82 -2.86
C PRO A 111 -20.31 -1.80 -3.34
N THR A 112 -21.00 -2.39 -2.38
CA THR A 112 -22.08 -3.30 -2.70
C THR A 112 -23.40 -2.56 -2.89
N SER A 113 -23.40 -1.27 -2.63
CA SER A 113 -24.61 -0.49 -2.72
C SER A 113 -25.08 -0.40 -4.17
N LYS A 114 -26.39 -0.38 -4.32
CA LYS A 114 -26.97 -0.27 -5.65
C LYS A 114 -27.41 1.13 -5.96
N SER A 115 -26.94 2.08 -5.25
CA SER A 115 -27.49 3.41 -5.34
C SER A 115 -27.28 4.09 -6.68
N GLY A 116 -26.44 3.58 -7.51
CA GLY A 116 -26.22 4.23 -8.79
C GLY A 116 -25.43 5.51 -8.73
N GLY A 117 -24.91 5.84 -7.58
CA GLY A 117 -24.07 7.02 -7.44
C GLY A 117 -22.67 6.77 -7.97
N VAL A 118 -21.90 7.85 -7.98
CA VAL A 118 -20.51 7.77 -8.38
C VAL A 118 -19.72 6.96 -7.34
N PRO A 119 -18.90 6.03 -7.77
CA PRO A 119 -18.10 5.26 -6.80
C PRO A 119 -17.18 6.21 -6.02
N PRO A 120 -16.93 5.91 -4.76
CA PRO A 120 -16.03 6.76 -4.00
C PRO A 120 -14.60 6.68 -4.53
N SER A 121 -13.87 7.75 -4.36
CA SER A 121 -12.46 7.78 -4.68
C SER A 121 -11.72 8.45 -3.55
N GLY A 122 -10.45 8.18 -3.45
CA GLY A 122 -9.64 8.77 -2.41
C GLY A 122 -8.20 8.40 -2.58
N CYS A 123 -7.38 8.96 -1.71
CA CYS A 123 -5.96 8.67 -1.72
C CYS A 123 -5.68 7.31 -1.11
N VAL A 124 -4.79 6.57 -1.76
CA VAL A 124 -4.25 5.33 -1.22
C VAL A 124 -2.75 5.45 -1.28
N ALA A 125 -2.09 5.03 -0.23
CA ALA A 125 -0.64 5.14 -0.14
C ALA A 125 -0.04 3.83 0.31
N ILE A 126 1.14 3.53 -0.20
CA ILE A 126 1.91 2.39 0.27
C ILE A 126 3.30 2.89 0.62
N MET A 127 3.80 2.48 1.77
CA MET A 127 5.08 2.91 2.24
C MET A 127 5.89 1.74 2.74
N PHE A 128 7.20 1.88 2.66
CA PHE A 128 8.11 0.82 3.05
C PHE A 128 9.09 1.34 4.08
N GLY A 129 9.29 0.55 5.11
CA GLY A 129 10.30 0.83 6.11
C GLY A 129 11.22 -0.35 6.26
N PHE A 130 12.41 -0.10 6.75
CA PHE A 130 13.38 -1.17 6.94
C PHE A 130 14.13 -0.95 8.23
N ASN A 131 14.74 -2.02 8.70
CA ASN A 131 15.54 -2.00 9.91
C ASN A 131 16.67 -2.98 9.70
N ALA A 132 17.87 -2.46 9.57
CA ALA A 132 19.02 -3.31 9.32
C ALA A 132 19.39 -4.06 10.58
N LYS A 133 19.58 -5.36 10.46
CA LYS A 133 20.02 -6.15 11.58
C LYS A 133 21.52 -6.11 11.68
N LYS A 134 21.99 -6.17 12.88
CA LYS A 134 23.42 -6.22 13.10
C LYS A 134 23.91 -7.62 13.35
#